data_65c6de238ae9d52cbeff6997f27d8747
#
_entry.id   65c6de238ae9d52cbeff6997f27d8747
#
_cell.length_a   1.000
_cell.length_b   1.000
_cell.length_c   1.000
_cell.angle_alpha   90.00
_cell.angle_beta   90.00
_cell.angle_gamma   90.00
#
_symmetry.space_group_name_H-M   'P 1'
#
loop_
_entity.id
_entity.type
_entity.pdbx_description
1 polymer ?
#
loop_
_entity_poly.entity_id
_entity_poly.type
_entity_poly.pdbx_seq_one_letter_code
_entity_poly.pdbx_strand_id
1 'polypeptide(L)'
;MTAAAATTKPKPAHPALSNKAREMMETINAEAGKHNVWVRTQANAPAQRPWFSETSGEGSGQLASGRVAAGQMKTLPHLWRWKEYSPYLHQISEIARKADVSPIEFADRQSILLLNPGLNGRLQVTNTIRCAISIYNPGDVAPVHLHSPNASRTILSDKGGYTVVEGERCTAARGDLILTPNGTWHDHGNDDSEPVVWIDTLDWPLMEFLDAAWVDHDMPGAQGNAHVQAVTHSEGYSRKLYSQGGIKPVFVNHQRGVGHAPAPLFHYRGADVLETLHSLRKEKGDPHEGIKVDFVNPVTGEPVFKTLNYSAQLLRPGEQTELKRETAGTYYVVIEGTGATEVGGKRFDWGHNDLFVVPNFLWRRHINTGKTDAVIYSVSDAALMKNIGQYYAQGRSKDGKVTELVH
;
A
#
# COMPACT_ATOMS: atom_id res chain seq x y z
N MET A 1 -2.85 -5.78 -52.01
CA MET A 1 -3.07 -4.59 -51.17
C MET A 1 -2.21 -4.77 -49.94
N THR A 2 -1.04 -4.13 -49.92
CA THR A 2 -0.06 -4.17 -48.85
C THR A 2 -0.50 -3.20 -47.74
N ALA A 3 -0.76 -3.72 -46.55
CA ALA A 3 -1.05 -2.88 -45.36
C ALA A 3 0.22 -2.09 -44.99
N ALA A 4 0.11 -0.77 -44.98
CA ALA A 4 1.17 0.12 -44.53
C ALA A 4 1.35 -0.07 -43.03
N ALA A 5 2.58 -0.41 -42.62
CA ALA A 5 2.97 -0.45 -41.21
C ALA A 5 2.85 0.95 -40.62
N ALA A 6 2.03 1.10 -39.57
CA ALA A 6 1.95 2.33 -38.81
C ALA A 6 3.28 2.53 -38.07
N THR A 7 4.03 3.57 -38.49
CA THR A 7 5.23 4.01 -37.79
C THR A 7 4.78 4.66 -36.47
N THR A 8 4.88 3.93 -35.35
CA THR A 8 4.72 4.50 -34.04
C THR A 8 5.82 5.52 -33.77
N LYS A 9 5.44 6.76 -33.50
CA LYS A 9 6.39 7.79 -33.08
C LYS A 9 7.08 7.32 -31.80
N PRO A 10 8.41 7.47 -31.67
CA PRO A 10 9.09 7.11 -30.46
C PRO A 10 8.50 7.92 -29.26
N LYS A 11 8.18 7.24 -28.18
CA LYS A 11 7.69 7.82 -26.93
C LYS A 11 8.70 8.86 -26.44
N PRO A 12 8.27 10.04 -25.98
CA PRO A 12 9.19 10.99 -25.35
C PRO A 12 9.83 10.30 -24.14
N ALA A 13 11.16 10.19 -24.14
CA ALA A 13 11.90 9.71 -22.98
C ALA A 13 11.57 10.63 -21.79
N HIS A 14 11.30 10.05 -20.62
CA HIS A 14 11.17 10.85 -19.42
C HIS A 14 12.42 11.72 -19.26
N PRO A 15 12.29 13.01 -18.93
CA PRO A 15 13.43 13.90 -18.77
C PRO A 15 14.38 13.29 -17.73
N ALA A 16 15.66 13.20 -18.07
CA ALA A 16 16.68 12.74 -17.14
C ALA A 16 16.80 13.74 -15.98
N LEU A 17 16.93 13.24 -14.76
CA LEU A 17 17.20 14.09 -13.59
C LEU A 17 18.41 14.98 -13.86
N SER A 18 18.30 16.27 -13.52
CA SER A 18 19.46 17.17 -13.50
C SER A 18 20.54 16.65 -12.53
N ASN A 19 21.80 16.96 -12.79
CA ASN A 19 22.88 16.55 -11.91
C ASN A 19 22.65 17.02 -10.46
N LYS A 20 22.14 18.25 -10.29
CA LYS A 20 21.79 18.82 -8.98
C LYS A 20 20.74 17.99 -8.25
N ALA A 21 19.66 17.61 -8.93
CA ALA A 21 18.62 16.78 -8.35
C ALA A 21 19.15 15.38 -7.98
N ARG A 22 20.04 14.82 -8.80
CA ARG A 22 20.68 13.52 -8.53
C ARG A 22 21.54 13.56 -7.26
N GLU A 23 22.43 14.55 -7.12
CA GLU A 23 23.27 14.73 -5.93
C GLU A 23 22.45 14.91 -4.66
N MET A 24 21.37 15.72 -4.72
CA MET A 24 20.49 15.90 -3.57
C MET A 24 19.81 14.59 -3.18
N MET A 25 19.37 13.79 -4.13
CA MET A 25 18.73 12.49 -3.87
C MET A 25 19.70 11.45 -3.30
N GLU A 26 20.94 11.44 -3.77
CA GLU A 26 22.01 10.58 -3.21
C GLU A 26 22.29 10.93 -1.75
N THR A 27 22.36 12.23 -1.42
CA THR A 27 22.54 12.71 -0.05
C THR A 27 21.40 12.27 0.86
N ILE A 28 20.15 12.48 0.42
CA ILE A 28 18.96 12.04 1.19
C ILE A 28 18.97 10.53 1.38
N ASN A 29 19.28 9.76 0.36
CA ASN A 29 19.31 8.30 0.45
C ASN A 29 20.40 7.78 1.38
N ALA A 30 21.54 8.46 1.45
CA ALA A 30 22.60 8.10 2.40
C ALA A 30 22.15 8.23 3.86
N GLU A 31 21.40 9.29 4.20
CA GLU A 31 20.85 9.48 5.55
C GLU A 31 19.64 8.58 5.81
N ALA A 32 18.69 8.55 4.90
CA ALA A 32 17.48 7.75 5.02
C ALA A 32 17.77 6.24 5.17
N GLY A 33 18.84 5.75 4.52
CA GLY A 33 19.30 4.37 4.63
C GLY A 33 19.67 3.94 6.06
N LYS A 34 20.09 4.87 6.92
CA LYS A 34 20.37 4.60 8.34
C LYS A 34 19.09 4.19 9.11
N HIS A 35 17.94 4.58 8.60
CA HIS A 35 16.61 4.26 9.16
C HIS A 35 15.88 3.18 8.37
N ASN A 36 16.55 2.45 7.47
CA ASN A 36 15.95 1.47 6.55
C ASN A 36 14.87 2.09 5.65
N VAL A 37 15.11 3.31 5.20
CA VAL A 37 14.25 4.08 4.30
C VAL A 37 15.02 4.36 3.02
N TRP A 38 14.32 4.34 1.87
CA TRP A 38 14.89 4.69 0.58
C TRP A 38 13.96 5.61 -0.19
N VAL A 39 14.50 6.71 -0.67
CA VAL A 39 13.76 7.74 -1.39
C VAL A 39 13.76 7.38 -2.87
N ARG A 40 12.56 7.20 -3.42
CA ARG A 40 12.33 6.83 -4.81
C ARG A 40 12.02 8.05 -5.66
N THR A 41 12.64 8.08 -6.85
CA THR A 41 12.29 8.99 -7.94
C THR A 41 12.18 8.20 -9.24
N GLN A 42 11.70 8.82 -10.30
CA GLN A 42 11.71 8.24 -11.65
C GLN A 42 13.11 7.77 -12.08
N ALA A 43 14.15 8.56 -11.79
CA ALA A 43 15.51 8.26 -12.24
C ALA A 43 16.16 7.08 -11.55
N ASN A 44 15.77 6.77 -10.30
CA ASN A 44 16.28 5.63 -9.53
C ASN A 44 15.24 4.52 -9.37
N ALA A 45 14.08 4.64 -10.02
CA ALA A 45 13.09 3.58 -10.04
C ALA A 45 13.65 2.33 -10.74
N PRO A 46 13.44 1.12 -10.20
CA PRO A 46 13.80 -0.11 -10.89
C PRO A 46 13.15 -0.16 -12.28
N ALA A 47 13.86 -0.67 -13.28
CA ALA A 47 13.29 -0.90 -14.59
C ALA A 47 12.06 -1.82 -14.48
N GLN A 48 10.99 -1.45 -15.15
CA GLN A 48 9.73 -2.18 -15.15
C GLN A 48 9.48 -2.76 -16.54
N ARG A 49 8.89 -3.95 -16.59
CA ARG A 49 8.56 -4.63 -17.84
C ARG A 49 7.21 -4.11 -18.37
N PRO A 50 7.14 -3.56 -19.58
CA PRO A 50 5.87 -3.16 -20.19
C PRO A 50 5.00 -4.40 -20.51
N TRP A 51 3.69 -4.30 -20.33
CA TRP A 51 2.76 -5.41 -20.56
C TRP A 51 2.63 -5.79 -22.05
N PHE A 52 2.55 -4.80 -22.94
CA PHE A 52 2.30 -4.99 -24.36
C PHE A 52 3.48 -4.66 -25.28
N SER A 53 4.70 -4.61 -24.76
CA SER A 53 5.87 -4.34 -25.59
C SER A 53 6.28 -5.60 -26.34
N GLU A 54 6.39 -5.52 -27.66
CA GLU A 54 6.94 -6.59 -28.52
C GLU A 54 8.41 -6.91 -28.19
N THR A 55 9.07 -6.07 -27.39
CA THR A 55 10.45 -6.22 -26.93
C THR A 55 10.57 -6.88 -25.55
N SER A 56 9.50 -7.46 -25.02
CA SER A 56 9.49 -8.07 -23.67
C SER A 56 10.43 -9.27 -23.47
N GLY A 57 11.25 -9.60 -24.47
CA GLY A 57 12.26 -10.67 -24.39
C GLY A 57 13.64 -10.23 -23.87
N GLU A 58 13.95 -8.93 -23.85
CA GLU A 58 15.29 -8.45 -23.49
C GLU A 58 15.20 -7.47 -22.31
N GLY A 59 15.54 -7.93 -21.15
CA GLY A 59 15.78 -7.07 -20.01
C GLY A 59 15.09 -7.51 -18.74
N SER A 60 15.56 -8.59 -18.15
CA SER A 60 15.46 -8.75 -16.71
C SER A 60 16.12 -7.52 -16.09
N GLY A 61 15.33 -6.54 -15.65
CA GLY A 61 15.87 -5.43 -14.89
C GLY A 61 16.73 -6.01 -13.78
N GLN A 62 18.03 -5.73 -13.80
CA GLN A 62 18.89 -6.09 -12.69
C GLN A 62 18.26 -5.45 -11.45
N LEU A 63 17.75 -6.30 -10.55
CA LEU A 63 17.42 -5.86 -9.22
C LEU A 63 18.65 -5.14 -8.66
N ALA A 64 18.48 -3.91 -8.21
CA ALA A 64 19.54 -3.11 -7.60
C ALA A 64 20.00 -3.68 -6.25
N SER A 65 19.69 -4.94 -5.97
CA SER A 65 20.15 -5.68 -4.80
C SER A 65 20.90 -6.91 -5.26
N GLY A 66 22.17 -7.00 -4.89
CA GLY A 66 22.98 -8.18 -5.12
C GLY A 66 22.18 -9.45 -4.73
N ARG A 67 22.39 -10.53 -5.48
CA ARG A 67 21.81 -11.84 -5.19
C ARG A 67 22.15 -12.24 -3.76
N VAL A 68 21.14 -12.31 -2.90
CA VAL A 68 21.28 -12.97 -1.60
C VAL A 68 20.86 -14.43 -1.79
N ALA A 69 21.67 -15.33 -1.26
CA ALA A 69 21.38 -16.75 -1.33
C ALA A 69 19.99 -17.06 -0.76
N ALA A 70 19.21 -17.84 -1.48
CA ALA A 70 17.90 -18.30 -0.99
C ALA A 70 18.10 -18.99 0.38
N GLY A 71 17.36 -18.56 1.39
CA GLY A 71 17.43 -19.10 2.75
C GLY A 71 18.05 -18.17 3.81
N GLN A 72 18.73 -17.08 3.44
CA GLN A 72 19.30 -16.12 4.39
C GLN A 72 18.40 -14.89 4.65
N MET A 73 17.39 -14.65 3.82
CA MET A 73 16.49 -13.51 3.97
C MET A 73 15.31 -13.86 4.86
N LYS A 74 15.17 -13.15 5.94
CA LYS A 74 14.07 -13.34 6.88
C LYS A 74 13.52 -11.99 7.31
N THR A 75 12.22 -11.79 7.12
CA THR A 75 11.54 -10.63 7.72
C THR A 75 11.82 -10.58 9.22
N LEU A 76 12.27 -9.43 9.71
CA LEU A 76 12.52 -9.19 11.14
C LEU A 76 11.42 -8.29 11.71
N PRO A 77 11.06 -8.43 13.01
CA PRO A 77 10.25 -7.42 13.69
C PRO A 77 10.94 -6.07 13.63
N HIS A 78 10.22 -5.05 13.14
CA HIS A 78 10.76 -3.70 12.99
C HIS A 78 9.67 -2.66 13.17
N LEU A 79 10.06 -1.48 13.65
CA LEU A 79 9.20 -0.31 13.81
C LEU A 79 9.85 0.88 13.09
N TRP A 80 9.13 1.46 12.15
CA TRP A 80 9.45 2.75 11.53
C TRP A 80 8.65 3.84 12.23
N ARG A 81 9.36 4.77 12.85
CA ARG A 81 8.73 5.87 13.57
C ARG A 81 8.44 7.04 12.65
N TRP A 82 7.22 7.53 12.68
CA TRP A 82 6.80 8.70 11.89
C TRP A 82 7.79 9.86 12.02
N LYS A 83 8.18 10.20 13.23
CA LYS A 83 9.13 11.28 13.51
C LYS A 83 10.54 11.08 12.90
N GLU A 84 10.91 9.84 12.54
CA GLU A 84 12.22 9.51 11.99
C GLU A 84 12.21 9.53 10.45
N TYR A 85 11.11 9.12 9.82
CA TYR A 85 11.03 9.07 8.36
C TYR A 85 10.26 10.22 7.71
N SER A 86 9.31 10.86 8.39
CA SER A 86 8.53 11.98 7.84
C SER A 86 9.38 13.19 7.42
N PRO A 87 10.51 13.53 8.08
CA PRO A 87 11.37 14.60 7.61
C PRO A 87 11.88 14.41 6.18
N TYR A 88 12.11 13.17 5.76
CA TYR A 88 12.57 12.88 4.40
C TYR A 88 11.47 13.12 3.36
N LEU A 89 10.20 12.86 3.71
CA LEU A 89 9.05 13.21 2.85
C LEU A 89 9.00 14.72 2.61
N HIS A 90 9.14 15.51 3.67
CA HIS A 90 9.14 16.96 3.55
C HIS A 90 10.36 17.48 2.75
N GLN A 91 11.53 16.86 2.91
CA GLN A 91 12.71 17.21 2.13
C GLN A 91 12.48 16.96 0.64
N ILE A 92 11.90 15.82 0.23
CA ILE A 92 11.60 15.52 -1.16
C ILE A 92 10.58 16.53 -1.71
N SER A 93 9.53 16.80 -0.96
CA SER A 93 8.51 17.79 -1.29
C SER A 93 9.10 19.19 -1.49
N GLU A 94 10.05 19.61 -0.64
CA GLU A 94 10.74 20.89 -0.78
C GLU A 94 11.66 20.93 -1.99
N ILE A 95 12.38 19.85 -2.28
CA ILE A 95 13.23 19.74 -3.47
C ILE A 95 12.39 19.91 -4.72
N ALA A 96 11.25 19.23 -4.80
CA ALA A 96 10.34 19.32 -5.94
C ALA A 96 9.82 20.76 -6.17
N ARG A 97 9.61 21.52 -5.09
CA ARG A 97 9.11 22.89 -5.17
C ARG A 97 10.19 23.97 -5.42
N LYS A 98 11.41 23.76 -4.91
CA LYS A 98 12.45 24.80 -4.88
C LYS A 98 13.56 24.60 -5.91
N ALA A 99 13.76 23.39 -6.43
CA ALA A 99 14.74 23.15 -7.46
C ALA A 99 14.19 23.57 -8.82
N ASP A 100 15.07 24.06 -9.71
CA ASP A 100 14.77 24.17 -11.16
C ASP A 100 14.60 22.77 -11.76
N VAL A 101 13.72 21.98 -11.13
CA VAL A 101 13.42 20.59 -11.47
C VAL A 101 11.97 20.57 -11.88
N SER A 102 11.69 19.99 -13.02
CA SER A 102 10.32 19.84 -13.50
C SER A 102 9.48 19.09 -12.44
N PRO A 103 8.28 19.55 -12.11
CA PRO A 103 7.36 18.80 -11.25
C PRO A 103 7.20 17.34 -11.65
N ILE A 104 7.23 17.03 -12.96
CA ILE A 104 7.14 15.68 -13.51
C ILE A 104 8.34 14.80 -13.10
N GLU A 105 9.53 15.36 -12.89
CA GLU A 105 10.72 14.59 -12.46
C GLU A 105 10.54 13.99 -11.06
N PHE A 106 9.72 14.62 -10.20
CA PHE A 106 9.47 14.19 -8.83
C PHE A 106 8.01 13.77 -8.58
N ALA A 107 7.03 14.44 -9.23
CA ALA A 107 5.61 14.28 -8.94
C ALA A 107 5.08 12.88 -9.22
N ASP A 108 5.63 12.16 -10.20
CA ASP A 108 5.17 10.81 -10.52
C ASP A 108 5.28 9.85 -9.32
N ARG A 109 6.29 10.00 -8.47
CA ARG A 109 6.40 9.19 -7.24
C ARG A 109 7.34 9.80 -6.21
N GLN A 110 6.92 10.88 -5.58
CA GLN A 110 7.62 11.41 -4.40
C GLN A 110 7.38 10.48 -3.22
N SER A 111 8.17 9.42 -3.10
CA SER A 111 7.92 8.40 -2.10
C SER A 111 9.20 7.91 -1.41
N ILE A 112 9.02 7.49 -0.17
CA ILE A 112 9.98 6.76 0.64
C ILE A 112 9.56 5.30 0.66
N LEU A 113 10.49 4.37 0.36
CA LEU A 113 10.23 2.95 0.53
C LEU A 113 10.73 2.48 1.89
N LEU A 114 9.89 1.75 2.61
CA LEU A 114 10.25 1.14 3.88
C LEU A 114 10.99 -0.17 3.62
N LEU A 115 12.16 -0.33 4.23
CA LEU A 115 13.04 -1.48 4.04
C LEU A 115 13.09 -2.30 5.33
N ASN A 116 12.72 -3.58 5.24
CA ASN A 116 12.89 -4.47 6.38
C ASN A 116 14.39 -4.83 6.53
N PRO A 117 14.99 -4.62 7.71
CA PRO A 117 16.41 -4.85 7.91
C PRO A 117 16.85 -6.31 7.71
N GLY A 118 15.93 -7.27 7.80
CA GLY A 118 16.22 -8.70 7.54
C GLY A 118 16.17 -9.09 6.07
N LEU A 119 15.80 -8.18 5.16
CA LEU A 119 15.61 -8.46 3.74
C LEU A 119 16.72 -7.87 2.84
N ASN A 120 17.88 -7.55 3.41
CA ASN A 120 19.10 -7.19 2.70
C ASN A 120 18.93 -6.10 1.63
N GLY A 121 18.26 -5.00 1.98
CA GLY A 121 18.04 -3.86 1.09
C GLY A 121 16.95 -4.07 0.01
N ARG A 122 16.21 -5.16 0.05
CA ARG A 122 15.03 -5.30 -0.82
C ARG A 122 13.99 -4.25 -0.44
N LEU A 123 13.34 -3.69 -1.46
CA LEU A 123 12.36 -2.62 -1.33
C LEU A 123 11.00 -3.17 -0.85
N GLN A 124 10.98 -3.77 0.35
CA GLN A 124 9.79 -4.46 0.88
C GLN A 124 9.82 -4.55 2.41
N VAL A 125 8.64 -4.61 3.02
CA VAL A 125 8.45 -4.72 4.47
C VAL A 125 8.30 -6.16 4.95
N THR A 126 7.74 -7.04 4.10
CA THR A 126 7.71 -8.49 4.28
C THR A 126 8.17 -9.18 2.98
N ASN A 127 8.22 -10.50 2.95
CA ASN A 127 8.60 -11.24 1.73
C ASN A 127 7.65 -10.97 0.55
N THR A 128 6.42 -10.59 0.81
CA THR A 128 5.33 -10.45 -0.18
C THR A 128 4.81 -9.03 -0.32
N ILE A 129 5.14 -8.12 0.61
CA ILE A 129 4.55 -6.78 0.68
C ILE A 129 5.62 -5.70 0.54
N ARG A 130 5.42 -4.83 -0.42
CA ARG A 130 6.11 -3.53 -0.55
C ARG A 130 5.24 -2.45 0.08
N CYS A 131 5.88 -1.52 0.79
CA CYS A 131 5.23 -0.38 1.39
C CYS A 131 6.04 0.88 1.05
N ALA A 132 5.39 1.86 0.46
CA ALA A 132 5.95 3.18 0.21
C ALA A 132 5.08 4.25 0.90
N ILE A 133 5.71 5.32 1.34
CA ILE A 133 5.01 6.50 1.85
C ILE A 133 5.18 7.59 0.81
N SER A 134 4.08 8.02 0.23
CA SER A 134 4.05 9.03 -0.83
C SER A 134 3.54 10.37 -0.32
N ILE A 135 4.09 11.46 -0.84
CA ILE A 135 3.62 12.82 -0.61
C ILE A 135 3.32 13.50 -1.96
N TYR A 136 2.17 14.15 -2.05
CA TYR A 136 1.78 14.96 -3.20
C TYR A 136 1.53 16.40 -2.74
N ASN A 137 2.26 17.33 -3.33
CA ASN A 137 2.03 18.76 -3.11
C ASN A 137 0.78 19.22 -3.86
N PRO A 138 0.23 20.40 -3.51
CA PRO A 138 -0.78 21.06 -4.33
C PRO A 138 -0.37 21.15 -5.80
N GLY A 139 -1.21 20.62 -6.69
CA GLY A 139 -0.97 20.59 -8.14
C GLY A 139 -0.15 19.41 -8.66
N ASP A 140 0.38 18.55 -7.79
CA ASP A 140 1.08 17.34 -8.22
C ASP A 140 0.11 16.33 -8.86
N VAL A 141 0.56 15.71 -9.95
CA VAL A 141 -0.19 14.69 -10.68
C VAL A 141 0.75 13.55 -11.09
N ALA A 142 0.41 12.33 -10.75
CA ALA A 142 1.04 11.14 -11.30
C ALA A 142 0.26 10.66 -12.54
N PRO A 143 0.94 10.48 -13.68
CA PRO A 143 0.29 10.04 -14.92
C PRO A 143 -0.43 8.72 -14.79
N VAL A 144 -1.46 8.53 -15.62
CA VAL A 144 -2.23 7.29 -15.67
C VAL A 144 -1.33 6.11 -16.02
N HIS A 145 -1.54 5.04 -15.30
CA HIS A 145 -0.84 3.76 -15.50
C HIS A 145 -1.70 2.60 -15.00
N LEU A 146 -1.30 1.41 -15.37
CA LEU A 146 -1.80 0.17 -14.76
C LEU A 146 -0.64 -0.80 -14.54
N HIS A 147 -0.82 -1.73 -13.63
CA HIS A 147 0.21 -2.70 -13.30
C HIS A 147 -0.39 -4.05 -12.83
N SER A 148 0.41 -5.11 -12.89
CA SER A 148 0.01 -6.44 -12.46
C SER A 148 -0.13 -6.59 -10.93
N PRO A 149 0.69 -5.96 -10.07
CA PRO A 149 0.45 -6.00 -8.63
C PRO A 149 -0.89 -5.36 -8.26
N ASN A 150 -1.53 -5.91 -7.22
CA ASN A 150 -2.56 -5.18 -6.51
C ASN A 150 -1.92 -4.05 -5.71
N ALA A 151 -2.57 -2.90 -5.66
CA ALA A 151 -2.13 -1.81 -4.81
C ALA A 151 -3.29 -1.15 -4.07
N SER A 152 -2.95 -0.48 -2.97
CA SER A 152 -3.89 0.33 -2.20
C SER A 152 -3.21 1.58 -1.67
N ARG A 153 -4.03 2.58 -1.28
CA ARG A 153 -3.61 3.77 -0.54
C ARG A 153 -4.33 3.80 0.79
N THR A 154 -3.56 3.83 1.88
CA THR A 154 -4.08 4.13 3.23
C THR A 154 -3.73 5.57 3.55
N ILE A 155 -4.72 6.41 3.75
CA ILE A 155 -4.54 7.86 3.85
C ILE A 155 -4.13 8.25 5.26
N LEU A 156 -3.01 9.01 5.37
CA LEU A 156 -2.46 9.48 6.64
C LEU A 156 -2.77 10.95 6.93
N SER A 157 -2.97 11.77 5.90
CA SER A 157 -3.37 13.17 6.03
C SER A 157 -4.86 13.28 6.33
N ASP A 158 -5.28 14.38 6.97
CA ASP A 158 -6.68 14.57 7.34
C ASP A 158 -7.59 14.66 6.12
N LYS A 159 -7.11 15.29 5.05
CA LYS A 159 -7.81 15.44 3.77
C LYS A 159 -6.84 15.75 2.64
N GLY A 160 -7.36 15.83 1.44
CA GLY A 160 -6.65 16.24 0.24
C GLY A 160 -6.15 15.08 -0.60
N GLY A 161 -5.92 15.38 -1.86
CA GLY A 161 -5.51 14.39 -2.85
C GLY A 161 -6.65 13.46 -3.32
N TYR A 162 -6.36 12.74 -4.37
CA TYR A 162 -7.30 11.80 -4.97
C TYR A 162 -6.58 10.68 -5.72
N THR A 163 -7.31 9.60 -5.95
CA THR A 163 -6.99 8.58 -6.94
C THR A 163 -8.17 8.45 -7.89
N VAL A 164 -7.93 8.45 -9.19
CA VAL A 164 -8.95 8.05 -10.18
C VAL A 164 -8.69 6.60 -10.54
N VAL A 165 -9.69 5.74 -10.43
CA VAL A 165 -9.60 4.31 -10.75
C VAL A 165 -10.70 3.94 -11.74
N GLU A 166 -10.34 3.46 -12.93
CA GLU A 166 -11.32 3.10 -13.98
C GLU A 166 -12.37 4.21 -14.20
N GLY A 167 -11.92 5.47 -14.19
CA GLY A 167 -12.77 6.65 -14.38
C GLY A 167 -13.59 7.07 -13.16
N GLU A 168 -13.45 6.42 -12.01
CA GLU A 168 -14.05 6.85 -10.75
C GLU A 168 -13.04 7.61 -9.89
N ARG A 169 -13.35 8.87 -9.57
CA ARG A 169 -12.52 9.69 -8.67
C ARG A 169 -12.85 9.33 -7.21
N CYS A 170 -11.80 9.03 -6.45
CA CYS A 170 -11.83 8.75 -5.02
C CYS A 170 -11.06 9.85 -4.29
N THR A 171 -11.75 10.85 -3.75
CA THR A 171 -11.15 11.92 -2.94
C THR A 171 -10.79 11.37 -1.57
N ALA A 172 -9.57 11.64 -1.12
CA ALA A 172 -8.96 11.01 0.04
C ALA A 172 -9.24 11.78 1.35
N ALA A 173 -9.49 11.04 2.42
CA ALA A 173 -9.55 11.52 3.79
C ALA A 173 -8.82 10.54 4.72
N ARG A 174 -8.44 10.99 5.93
CA ARG A 174 -7.70 10.17 6.89
C ARG A 174 -8.39 8.84 7.18
N GLY A 175 -7.60 7.77 7.15
CA GLY A 175 -8.08 6.41 7.40
C GLY A 175 -8.81 5.77 6.21
N ASP A 176 -9.00 6.50 5.09
CA ASP A 176 -9.53 5.89 3.88
C ASP A 176 -8.59 4.81 3.34
N LEU A 177 -9.18 3.76 2.79
CA LEU A 177 -8.50 2.77 1.98
C LEU A 177 -9.01 2.89 0.54
N ILE A 178 -8.14 3.31 -0.38
CA ILE A 178 -8.44 3.38 -1.81
C ILE A 178 -7.69 2.25 -2.51
N LEU A 179 -8.40 1.44 -3.27
CA LEU A 179 -7.86 0.28 -3.98
C LEU A 179 -7.58 0.62 -5.44
N THR A 180 -6.45 0.13 -5.93
CA THR A 180 -6.14 0.01 -7.36
C THR A 180 -5.81 -1.45 -7.64
N PRO A 181 -6.85 -2.26 -7.90
CA PRO A 181 -6.67 -3.67 -8.18
C PRO A 181 -5.79 -3.90 -9.40
N ASN A 182 -5.16 -5.08 -9.49
CA ASN A 182 -4.35 -5.46 -10.63
C ASN A 182 -5.05 -5.24 -11.95
N GLY A 183 -4.36 -4.67 -12.93
CA GLY A 183 -4.88 -4.43 -14.28
C GLY A 183 -5.96 -3.35 -14.36
N THR A 184 -6.09 -2.47 -13.37
CA THR A 184 -6.97 -1.29 -13.44
C THR A 184 -6.17 -0.04 -13.77
N TRP A 185 -6.68 0.78 -14.70
CA TRP A 185 -6.12 2.08 -15.00
C TRP A 185 -6.34 3.04 -13.83
N HIS A 186 -5.29 3.71 -13.40
CA HIS A 186 -5.38 4.69 -12.32
C HIS A 186 -4.35 5.79 -12.45
N ASP A 187 -4.70 6.96 -11.94
CA ASP A 187 -3.83 8.12 -11.75
C ASP A 187 -4.07 8.73 -10.38
N HIS A 188 -3.17 9.62 -9.98
CA HIS A 188 -3.22 10.26 -8.67
C HIS A 188 -2.95 11.75 -8.82
N GLY A 189 -3.44 12.53 -7.88
CA GLY A 189 -3.11 13.93 -7.81
C GLY A 189 -3.54 14.56 -6.50
N ASN A 190 -3.18 15.83 -6.38
CA ASN A 190 -3.59 16.67 -5.27
C ASN A 190 -4.00 18.05 -5.78
N ASP A 191 -5.29 18.34 -5.75
CA ASP A 191 -5.86 19.64 -6.11
C ASP A 191 -6.32 20.44 -4.86
N ASP A 192 -5.99 19.96 -3.66
CA ASP A 192 -6.18 20.71 -2.41
C ASP A 192 -5.01 21.70 -2.19
N SER A 193 -5.14 22.57 -1.19
CA SER A 193 -4.15 23.59 -0.82
C SER A 193 -2.99 23.07 0.03
N GLU A 194 -3.10 21.87 0.60
CA GLU A 194 -2.10 21.28 1.49
C GLU A 194 -1.56 19.97 0.91
N PRO A 195 -0.31 19.60 1.23
CA PRO A 195 0.23 18.30 0.84
C PRO A 195 -0.58 17.15 1.43
N VAL A 196 -0.77 16.10 0.63
CA VAL A 196 -1.38 14.85 1.09
C VAL A 196 -0.32 13.77 1.23
N VAL A 197 -0.46 12.95 2.26
CA VAL A 197 0.43 11.80 2.53
C VAL A 197 -0.41 10.54 2.65
N TRP A 198 0.02 9.48 1.97
CA TRP A 198 -0.58 8.14 2.09
C TRP A 198 0.47 7.04 2.02
N ILE A 199 0.06 5.85 2.44
CA ILE A 199 0.83 4.62 2.31
C ILE A 199 0.39 3.90 1.03
N ASP A 200 1.30 3.68 0.11
CA ASP A 200 1.11 2.77 -1.02
C ASP A 200 1.52 1.36 -0.60
N THR A 201 0.61 0.42 -0.67
CA THR A 201 0.86 -1.00 -0.36
C THR A 201 0.68 -1.82 -1.61
N LEU A 202 1.68 -2.65 -1.94
CA LEU A 202 1.66 -3.49 -3.13
C LEU A 202 2.14 -4.91 -2.81
N ASP A 203 1.53 -5.91 -3.47
CA ASP A 203 2.06 -7.28 -3.52
C ASP A 203 3.16 -7.44 -4.60
N TRP A 204 3.83 -6.34 -4.94
CA TRP A 204 4.90 -6.26 -5.93
C TRP A 204 5.99 -7.32 -5.74
N PRO A 205 6.52 -7.58 -4.53
CA PRO A 205 7.55 -8.60 -4.33
C PRO A 205 7.10 -10.01 -4.73
N LEU A 206 5.81 -10.30 -4.55
CA LEU A 206 5.23 -11.57 -5.00
C LEU A 206 5.19 -11.64 -6.52
N MET A 207 4.79 -10.56 -7.20
CA MET A 207 4.77 -10.52 -8.66
C MET A 207 6.18 -10.58 -9.25
N GLU A 208 7.17 -9.96 -8.61
CA GLU A 208 8.59 -10.09 -8.98
C GLU A 208 9.07 -11.54 -8.83
N PHE A 209 8.73 -12.19 -7.71
CA PHE A 209 9.09 -13.59 -7.47
C PHE A 209 8.49 -14.54 -8.51
N LEU A 210 7.26 -14.29 -8.96
CA LEU A 210 6.57 -15.07 -9.97
C LEU A 210 6.97 -14.71 -11.41
N ASP A 211 7.89 -13.75 -11.61
CA ASP A 211 8.24 -13.18 -12.92
C ASP A 211 7.02 -12.62 -13.69
N ALA A 212 6.04 -12.10 -12.93
CA ALA A 212 4.76 -11.61 -13.42
C ALA A 212 4.57 -10.09 -13.18
N ALA A 213 5.63 -9.38 -12.77
CA ALA A 213 5.57 -7.94 -12.54
C ALA A 213 5.67 -7.17 -13.85
N TRP A 214 4.66 -6.35 -14.14
CA TRP A 214 4.62 -5.46 -15.29
C TRP A 214 3.87 -4.17 -14.98
N VAL A 215 4.09 -3.14 -15.81
CA VAL A 215 3.39 -1.86 -15.76
C VAL A 215 3.19 -1.36 -17.19
N ASP A 216 2.08 -0.68 -17.44
CA ASP A 216 1.77 0.00 -18.68
C ASP A 216 1.38 1.46 -18.41
N HIS A 217 1.83 2.38 -19.25
CA HIS A 217 1.55 3.81 -19.18
C HIS A 217 0.79 4.32 -20.44
N ASP A 218 0.50 3.46 -21.39
CA ASP A 218 -0.03 3.83 -22.70
C ASP A 218 -1.56 3.69 -22.76
N MET A 219 -2.27 4.33 -21.79
CA MET A 219 -3.73 4.32 -21.81
C MET A 219 -4.29 4.97 -23.07
N PRO A 220 -5.12 4.26 -23.87
CA PRO A 220 -5.79 4.86 -25.00
C PRO A 220 -6.72 6.00 -24.58
N GLY A 221 -6.54 7.19 -25.16
CA GLY A 221 -7.38 8.34 -24.88
C GLY A 221 -7.03 9.12 -23.61
N ALA A 222 -5.87 8.87 -23.00
CA ALA A 222 -5.35 9.69 -21.91
C ALA A 222 -5.28 11.18 -22.31
N GLN A 223 -5.64 12.07 -21.39
CA GLN A 223 -5.88 13.49 -21.65
C GLN A 223 -4.77 14.39 -21.12
N GLY A 224 -4.55 15.49 -21.84
CA GLY A 224 -3.65 16.56 -21.44
C GLY A 224 -2.17 16.21 -21.39
N ASN A 225 -1.34 17.18 -21.01
CA ASN A 225 0.11 16.99 -20.86
C ASN A 225 0.49 16.08 -19.69
N ALA A 226 -0.38 15.94 -18.70
CA ALA A 226 -0.19 15.08 -17.55
C ALA A 226 -0.60 13.62 -17.79
N HIS A 227 -1.14 13.30 -18.98
CA HIS A 227 -1.60 11.95 -19.32
C HIS A 227 -2.49 11.34 -18.23
N VAL A 228 -3.62 11.98 -17.92
CA VAL A 228 -4.62 11.49 -16.95
C VAL A 228 -5.79 10.84 -17.66
N GLN A 229 -6.50 9.95 -16.97
CA GLN A 229 -7.73 9.36 -17.47
C GLN A 229 -8.91 10.33 -17.34
N ALA A 230 -9.90 10.17 -18.23
CA ALA A 230 -11.17 10.88 -18.10
C ALA A 230 -11.95 10.37 -16.87
N VAL A 231 -12.50 11.28 -16.08
CA VAL A 231 -13.47 10.94 -15.02
C VAL A 231 -14.82 10.67 -15.67
N THR A 232 -15.23 9.41 -15.73
CA THR A 232 -16.45 8.95 -16.43
C THR A 232 -17.57 8.57 -15.48
N HIS A 233 -17.29 8.45 -14.18
CA HIS A 233 -18.24 8.12 -13.13
C HIS A 233 -18.25 9.22 -12.07
N SER A 234 -19.42 9.43 -11.44
CA SER A 234 -19.51 10.33 -10.30
C SER A 234 -18.64 9.84 -9.14
N GLU A 235 -18.14 10.76 -8.32
CA GLU A 235 -17.43 10.42 -7.11
C GLU A 235 -18.27 9.48 -6.22
N GLY A 236 -17.63 8.43 -5.70
CA GLY A 236 -18.30 7.42 -4.89
C GLY A 236 -19.26 6.51 -5.66
N TYR A 237 -19.11 6.40 -6.98
CA TYR A 237 -19.99 5.55 -7.81
C TYR A 237 -19.98 4.10 -7.34
N SER A 238 -18.82 3.49 -7.17
CA SER A 238 -18.73 2.10 -6.70
C SER A 238 -19.31 1.94 -5.28
N ARG A 239 -19.05 2.89 -4.39
CA ARG A 239 -19.64 2.90 -3.05
C ARG A 239 -21.18 2.97 -3.10
N LYS A 240 -21.76 3.80 -3.98
CA LYS A 240 -23.22 3.86 -4.18
C LYS A 240 -23.79 2.50 -4.58
N LEU A 241 -23.09 1.75 -5.43
CA LEU A 241 -23.55 0.43 -5.89
C LEU A 241 -23.46 -0.64 -4.79
N TYR A 242 -22.48 -0.54 -3.88
CA TYR A 242 -22.14 -1.59 -2.91
C TYR A 242 -22.20 -1.12 -1.44
N SER A 243 -22.82 0.01 -1.16
CA SER A 243 -22.86 0.59 0.19
C SER A 243 -23.65 -0.22 1.21
N GLN A 244 -24.57 -1.07 0.74
CA GLN A 244 -25.40 -1.90 1.59
C GLN A 244 -24.89 -3.34 1.57
N GLY A 245 -24.33 -3.80 2.69
CA GLY A 245 -23.84 -5.17 2.82
C GLY A 245 -24.91 -6.21 2.47
N GLY A 246 -24.54 -7.23 1.69
CA GLY A 246 -25.43 -8.29 1.25
C GLY A 246 -26.38 -7.92 0.10
N ILE A 247 -26.34 -6.70 -0.43
CA ILE A 247 -27.15 -6.24 -1.56
C ILE A 247 -26.22 -5.77 -2.68
N LYS A 248 -26.38 -6.31 -3.89
CA LYS A 248 -25.60 -5.90 -5.07
C LYS A 248 -26.52 -5.67 -6.28
N PRO A 249 -26.20 -4.72 -7.17
CA PRO A 249 -26.95 -4.54 -8.40
C PRO A 249 -26.71 -5.74 -9.36
N VAL A 250 -27.74 -6.13 -10.13
CA VAL A 250 -27.65 -7.23 -11.10
C VAL A 250 -27.40 -6.76 -12.54
N PHE A 251 -27.45 -5.44 -12.78
CA PHE A 251 -27.40 -4.82 -14.11
C PHE A 251 -26.05 -4.19 -14.43
N VAL A 252 -25.02 -4.40 -13.58
CA VAL A 252 -23.66 -3.88 -13.79
C VAL A 252 -22.68 -5.03 -13.95
N ASN A 253 -21.59 -4.78 -14.69
CA ASN A 253 -20.47 -5.71 -14.70
C ASN A 253 -19.67 -5.53 -13.41
N HIS A 254 -19.52 -6.60 -12.64
CA HIS A 254 -18.76 -6.63 -11.39
C HIS A 254 -17.26 -6.87 -11.58
N GLN A 255 -16.83 -7.16 -12.80
CA GLN A 255 -15.42 -7.31 -13.14
C GLN A 255 -14.93 -6.00 -13.78
N ARG A 256 -13.79 -5.53 -13.34
CA ARG A 256 -13.16 -4.29 -13.78
C ARG A 256 -11.70 -4.53 -14.14
N GLY A 257 -11.19 -3.68 -15.05
CA GLY A 257 -9.80 -3.73 -15.48
C GLY A 257 -9.44 -4.92 -16.39
N VAL A 258 -8.22 -4.92 -16.87
CA VAL A 258 -7.68 -5.96 -17.78
C VAL A 258 -7.52 -7.29 -17.08
N GLY A 259 -7.15 -7.27 -15.80
CA GLY A 259 -6.93 -8.48 -14.98
C GLY A 259 -8.20 -9.09 -14.38
N HIS A 260 -9.40 -8.64 -14.78
CA HIS A 260 -10.66 -9.07 -14.17
C HIS A 260 -10.68 -8.90 -12.64
N ALA A 261 -10.24 -7.75 -12.16
CA ALA A 261 -10.14 -7.42 -10.75
C ALA A 261 -11.41 -7.80 -9.97
N PRO A 262 -11.29 -8.59 -8.90
CA PRO A 262 -12.46 -9.11 -8.20
C PRO A 262 -13.15 -8.07 -7.30
N ALA A 263 -12.47 -6.98 -6.94
CA ALA A 263 -12.99 -5.97 -6.02
C ALA A 263 -13.58 -4.79 -6.82
N PRO A 264 -14.92 -4.68 -6.93
CA PRO A 264 -15.56 -3.60 -7.67
C PRO A 264 -15.76 -2.32 -6.86
N LEU A 265 -15.53 -2.35 -5.55
CA LEU A 265 -15.53 -1.20 -4.65
C LEU A 265 -14.09 -0.69 -4.51
N PHE A 266 -13.84 0.53 -4.93
CA PHE A 266 -12.49 1.10 -4.92
C PHE A 266 -12.19 1.95 -3.69
N HIS A 267 -13.22 2.45 -2.98
CA HIS A 267 -13.05 3.40 -1.89
C HIS A 267 -13.81 2.97 -0.63
N TYR A 268 -13.05 2.60 0.40
CA TYR A 268 -13.55 2.34 1.76
C TYR A 268 -13.22 3.55 2.63
N ARG A 269 -14.24 4.26 3.12
CA ARG A 269 -14.01 5.47 3.91
C ARG A 269 -13.59 5.16 5.33
N GLY A 270 -12.55 5.85 5.81
CA GLY A 270 -12.08 5.75 7.19
C GLY A 270 -13.15 6.08 8.21
N ALA A 271 -14.00 7.06 7.93
CA ALA A 271 -15.14 7.41 8.79
C ALA A 271 -16.11 6.23 9.00
N ASP A 272 -16.45 5.48 7.92
CA ASP A 272 -17.34 4.32 8.01
C ASP A 272 -16.69 3.17 8.81
N VAL A 273 -15.36 3.02 8.66
CA VAL A 273 -14.58 2.03 9.42
C VAL A 273 -14.55 2.37 10.91
N LEU A 274 -14.27 3.63 11.26
CA LEU A 274 -14.26 4.09 12.65
C LEU A 274 -15.65 3.97 13.28
N GLU A 275 -16.72 4.38 12.59
CA GLU A 275 -18.10 4.21 13.04
C GLU A 275 -18.40 2.74 13.34
N THR A 276 -18.00 1.83 12.44
CA THR A 276 -18.18 0.38 12.63
C THR A 276 -17.43 -0.11 13.87
N LEU A 277 -16.15 0.23 14.03
CA LEU A 277 -15.34 -0.15 15.19
C LEU A 277 -15.95 0.37 16.51
N HIS A 278 -16.39 1.64 16.52
CA HIS A 278 -17.02 2.23 17.71
C HIS A 278 -18.37 1.63 18.02
N SER A 279 -19.17 1.24 17.02
CA SER A 279 -20.44 0.55 17.24
C SER A 279 -20.25 -0.81 17.93
N LEU A 280 -19.15 -1.50 17.59
CA LEU A 280 -18.79 -2.80 18.14
C LEU A 280 -17.98 -2.69 19.45
N ARG A 281 -17.61 -1.49 19.89
CA ARG A 281 -16.71 -1.25 21.03
C ARG A 281 -17.14 -1.93 22.34
N LYS A 282 -18.44 -2.11 22.56
CA LYS A 282 -18.99 -2.74 23.76
C LYS A 282 -19.04 -4.25 23.69
N GLU A 283 -18.84 -4.83 22.52
CA GLU A 283 -18.81 -6.27 22.34
C GLU A 283 -17.57 -6.86 23.01
N LYS A 284 -17.62 -8.16 23.34
CA LYS A 284 -16.49 -8.86 23.93
C LYS A 284 -15.23 -8.79 23.07
N GLY A 285 -15.40 -8.89 21.74
CA GLY A 285 -14.32 -8.98 20.78
C GLY A 285 -13.59 -10.34 20.82
N ASP A 286 -12.53 -10.43 20.05
CA ASP A 286 -11.65 -11.59 20.01
C ASP A 286 -10.53 -11.46 21.07
N PRO A 287 -10.19 -12.50 21.84
CA PRO A 287 -9.15 -12.39 22.87
C PRO A 287 -7.77 -12.08 22.33
N HIS A 288 -7.47 -12.42 21.07
CA HIS A 288 -6.18 -12.22 20.41
C HIS A 288 -6.12 -10.95 19.54
N GLU A 289 -7.29 -10.38 19.21
CA GLU A 289 -7.39 -9.25 18.28
C GLU A 289 -8.16 -8.05 18.85
N GLY A 290 -8.94 -8.21 19.97
CA GLY A 290 -9.85 -7.16 20.44
C GLY A 290 -11.04 -6.97 19.51
N ILE A 291 -11.41 -5.73 19.20
CA ILE A 291 -12.44 -5.42 18.20
C ILE A 291 -11.76 -5.25 16.83
N LYS A 292 -12.03 -6.18 15.91
CA LYS A 292 -11.39 -6.19 14.58
C LYS A 292 -12.44 -6.39 13.49
N VAL A 293 -12.27 -5.67 12.40
CA VAL A 293 -13.09 -5.77 11.18
C VAL A 293 -12.18 -5.91 9.96
N ASP A 294 -12.63 -6.66 8.97
CA ASP A 294 -11.92 -6.84 7.70
C ASP A 294 -12.54 -5.96 6.61
N PHE A 295 -11.71 -5.43 5.73
CA PHE A 295 -12.15 -4.84 4.48
C PHE A 295 -12.41 -5.98 3.49
N VAL A 296 -13.64 -6.10 3.03
CA VAL A 296 -14.06 -7.21 2.19
C VAL A 296 -14.60 -6.75 0.83
N ASN A 297 -14.46 -7.60 -0.17
CA ASN A 297 -15.15 -7.43 -1.42
C ASN A 297 -16.67 -7.57 -1.17
N PRO A 298 -17.47 -6.53 -1.40
CA PRO A 298 -18.90 -6.55 -1.06
C PRO A 298 -19.73 -7.53 -1.92
N VAL A 299 -19.17 -8.04 -3.02
CA VAL A 299 -19.86 -9.02 -3.88
C VAL A 299 -19.69 -10.43 -3.37
N THR A 300 -18.54 -10.75 -2.77
CA THR A 300 -18.18 -12.13 -2.38
C THR A 300 -18.04 -12.32 -0.87
N GLY A 301 -17.81 -11.25 -0.09
CA GLY A 301 -17.44 -11.34 1.32
C GLY A 301 -15.99 -11.77 1.57
N GLU A 302 -15.23 -12.07 0.52
CA GLU A 302 -13.82 -12.44 0.58
C GLU A 302 -12.92 -11.21 0.76
N PRO A 303 -11.63 -11.39 1.09
CA PRO A 303 -10.67 -10.30 1.09
C PRO A 303 -10.69 -9.49 -0.22
N VAL A 304 -10.42 -8.20 -0.13
CA VAL A 304 -10.43 -7.28 -1.28
C VAL A 304 -9.47 -7.72 -2.40
N PHE A 305 -8.36 -8.37 -2.04
CA PHE A 305 -7.43 -8.98 -2.98
C PHE A 305 -7.18 -10.45 -2.63
N LYS A 306 -6.87 -11.25 -3.64
CA LYS A 306 -6.50 -12.66 -3.46
C LYS A 306 -5.17 -12.87 -2.76
N THR A 307 -4.34 -11.84 -2.73
CA THR A 307 -2.97 -11.86 -2.20
C THR A 307 -2.83 -11.10 -0.88
N LEU A 308 -3.68 -10.10 -0.63
CA LEU A 308 -3.59 -9.21 0.53
C LEU A 308 -4.93 -9.12 1.26
N ASN A 309 -4.86 -9.19 2.59
CA ASN A 309 -5.96 -8.92 3.50
C ASN A 309 -5.73 -7.60 4.22
N TYR A 310 -6.78 -6.79 4.34
CA TYR A 310 -6.80 -5.52 5.05
C TYR A 310 -7.76 -5.60 6.21
N SER A 311 -7.35 -5.09 7.38
CA SER A 311 -8.19 -5.09 8.59
C SER A 311 -7.98 -3.81 9.38
N ALA A 312 -9.00 -3.43 10.15
CA ALA A 312 -8.93 -2.38 11.14
C ALA A 312 -9.24 -2.96 12.53
N GLN A 313 -8.49 -2.53 13.54
CA GLN A 313 -8.56 -3.06 14.89
C GLN A 313 -8.62 -1.92 15.89
N LEU A 314 -9.58 -2.00 16.84
CA LEU A 314 -9.72 -1.08 17.95
C LEU A 314 -9.33 -1.79 19.25
N LEU A 315 -8.48 -1.14 20.02
CA LEU A 315 -8.08 -1.55 21.37
C LEU A 315 -8.57 -0.50 22.36
N ARG A 316 -9.33 -0.92 23.37
CA ARG A 316 -9.82 -0.04 24.45
C ARG A 316 -8.68 0.39 25.37
N PRO A 317 -8.79 1.50 26.09
CA PRO A 317 -7.77 1.93 27.06
C PRO A 317 -7.39 0.81 28.03
N GLY A 318 -6.09 0.51 28.14
CA GLY A 318 -5.56 -0.57 28.98
C GLY A 318 -5.81 -1.99 28.47
N GLU A 319 -6.47 -2.16 27.32
CA GLU A 319 -6.69 -3.48 26.75
C GLU A 319 -5.37 -4.11 26.28
N GLN A 320 -5.22 -5.37 26.59
CA GLN A 320 -4.11 -6.20 26.15
C GLN A 320 -4.66 -7.48 25.56
N THR A 321 -4.30 -7.77 24.30
CA THR A 321 -4.69 -9.02 23.66
C THR A 321 -3.88 -10.20 24.18
N GLU A 322 -4.40 -11.40 24.02
CA GLU A 322 -3.64 -12.63 24.21
C GLU A 322 -2.65 -12.85 23.06
N LEU A 323 -1.67 -13.72 23.27
CA LEU A 323 -0.66 -14.01 22.26
C LEU A 323 -1.26 -14.76 21.07
N LYS A 324 -0.98 -14.28 19.85
CA LYS A 324 -1.30 -14.95 18.58
C LYS A 324 -0.03 -15.09 17.73
N ARG A 325 0.05 -16.16 16.96
CA ARG A 325 0.98 -16.29 15.83
C ARG A 325 0.28 -16.88 14.62
N GLU A 326 0.78 -16.56 13.44
CA GLU A 326 0.21 -17.05 12.19
C GLU A 326 1.28 -17.22 11.10
N THR A 327 0.95 -17.96 10.05
CA THR A 327 1.85 -18.16 8.91
C THR A 327 1.94 -16.94 7.99
N ALA A 328 1.05 -15.97 8.15
CA ALA A 328 1.06 -14.73 7.40
C ALA A 328 2.04 -13.70 7.99
N GLY A 329 2.68 -12.94 7.12
CA GLY A 329 3.43 -11.72 7.46
C GLY A 329 2.49 -10.51 7.44
N THR A 330 2.59 -9.64 8.45
CA THR A 330 1.67 -8.51 8.60
C THR A 330 2.45 -7.24 8.93
N TYR A 331 2.12 -6.13 8.28
CA TYR A 331 2.49 -4.81 8.79
C TYR A 331 1.25 -4.08 9.34
N TYR A 332 1.50 -3.17 10.25
CA TYR A 332 0.50 -2.35 10.92
C TYR A 332 0.82 -0.89 10.76
N VAL A 333 -0.20 -0.04 10.72
CA VAL A 333 -0.09 1.42 10.78
C VAL A 333 -1.02 1.95 11.86
N VAL A 334 -0.54 2.92 12.64
CA VAL A 334 -1.31 3.53 13.71
C VAL A 334 -2.13 4.68 13.14
N ILE A 335 -3.45 4.53 13.15
CA ILE A 335 -4.41 5.56 12.70
C ILE A 335 -4.76 6.49 13.84
N GLU A 336 -5.04 5.94 15.04
CA GLU A 336 -5.38 6.72 16.22
C GLU A 336 -4.75 6.12 17.49
N GLY A 337 -4.50 6.98 18.46
CA GLY A 337 -4.07 6.58 19.80
C GLY A 337 -2.59 6.19 19.90
N THR A 338 -2.25 5.55 20.99
CA THR A 338 -0.89 5.08 21.32
C THR A 338 -0.96 3.71 21.98
N GLY A 339 0.09 2.92 21.80
CA GLY A 339 0.14 1.60 22.42
C GLY A 339 1.50 0.94 22.27
N ALA A 340 1.50 -0.37 22.45
CA ALA A 340 2.69 -1.19 22.26
C ALA A 340 2.33 -2.52 21.59
N THR A 341 3.28 -3.09 20.87
CA THR A 341 3.22 -4.45 20.35
C THR A 341 4.43 -5.23 20.85
N GLU A 342 4.17 -6.35 21.47
CA GLU A 342 5.21 -7.32 21.79
C GLU A 342 5.25 -8.38 20.71
N VAL A 343 6.41 -8.61 20.11
CA VAL A 343 6.60 -9.58 19.03
C VAL A 343 7.97 -10.23 19.09
N GLY A 344 8.02 -11.56 19.16
CA GLY A 344 9.26 -12.31 19.18
C GLY A 344 10.23 -11.90 20.31
N GLY A 345 9.71 -11.50 21.47
CA GLY A 345 10.49 -11.03 22.62
C GLY A 345 10.92 -9.56 22.56
N LYS A 346 10.59 -8.83 21.51
CA LYS A 346 10.79 -7.38 21.38
C LYS A 346 9.50 -6.64 21.70
N ARG A 347 9.62 -5.42 22.26
CA ARG A 347 8.51 -4.50 22.49
C ARG A 347 8.71 -3.25 21.62
N PHE A 348 7.67 -2.87 20.92
CA PHE A 348 7.59 -1.64 20.13
C PHE A 348 6.47 -0.76 20.71
N ASP A 349 6.84 0.34 21.33
CA ASP A 349 5.89 1.39 21.70
C ASP A 349 5.65 2.26 20.46
N TRP A 350 4.39 2.43 20.08
CA TRP A 350 3.98 3.10 18.85
C TRP A 350 2.96 4.22 19.12
N GLY A 351 2.89 5.15 18.18
CA GLY A 351 1.97 6.27 18.18
C GLY A 351 1.61 6.70 16.76
N HIS A 352 1.11 7.92 16.64
CA HIS A 352 0.57 8.51 15.42
C HIS A 352 1.42 8.23 14.17
N ASN A 353 0.84 7.63 13.15
CA ASN A 353 1.44 7.27 11.87
C ASN A 353 2.69 6.37 11.94
N ASP A 354 3.02 5.79 13.10
CA ASP A 354 4.06 4.78 13.17
C ASP A 354 3.64 3.51 12.42
N LEU A 355 4.59 2.86 11.75
CA LEU A 355 4.39 1.56 11.11
C LEU A 355 5.28 0.52 11.78
N PHE A 356 4.75 -0.69 11.93
CA PHE A 356 5.55 -1.80 12.43
C PHE A 356 5.19 -3.11 11.73
N VAL A 357 6.13 -4.04 11.70
CA VAL A 357 5.95 -5.35 11.06
C VAL A 357 6.05 -6.48 12.05
N VAL A 358 5.13 -7.43 11.91
CA VAL A 358 5.09 -8.72 12.59
C VAL A 358 5.37 -9.81 11.55
N PRO A 359 6.54 -10.46 11.61
CA PRO A 359 6.87 -11.57 10.73
C PRO A 359 6.00 -12.80 10.98
N ASN A 360 5.99 -13.69 9.97
CA ASN A 360 5.41 -15.02 10.05
C ASN A 360 5.91 -15.80 11.28
N PHE A 361 5.05 -16.60 11.88
CA PHE A 361 5.32 -17.53 12.99
C PHE A 361 5.77 -16.93 14.31
N LEU A 362 5.90 -15.61 14.44
CA LEU A 362 6.26 -14.99 15.71
C LEU A 362 5.03 -14.72 16.57
N TRP A 363 5.12 -15.06 17.86
CA TRP A 363 4.12 -14.69 18.85
C TRP A 363 4.07 -13.17 18.98
N ARG A 364 2.85 -12.60 18.89
CA ARG A 364 2.58 -11.18 19.09
C ARG A 364 1.39 -10.95 19.99
N ARG A 365 1.35 -9.80 20.65
CA ARG A 365 0.17 -9.22 21.28
C ARG A 365 0.23 -7.70 21.19
N HIS A 366 -0.94 -7.07 21.18
CA HIS A 366 -1.10 -5.63 21.19
C HIS A 366 -1.57 -5.15 22.56
N ILE A 367 -1.15 -3.94 22.94
CA ILE A 367 -1.44 -3.33 24.22
C ILE A 367 -1.79 -1.87 23.96
N ASN A 368 -2.98 -1.43 24.33
CA ASN A 368 -3.29 -0.01 24.37
C ASN A 368 -2.73 0.59 25.65
N THR A 369 -1.70 1.42 25.56
CA THR A 369 -1.08 2.11 26.71
C THR A 369 -1.61 3.53 26.90
N GLY A 370 -2.50 3.99 26.00
CA GLY A 370 -3.11 5.31 26.04
C GLY A 370 -4.32 5.40 26.96
N LYS A 371 -4.87 6.61 27.05
CA LYS A 371 -6.11 6.92 27.79
C LYS A 371 -7.36 6.92 26.92
N THR A 372 -7.18 6.87 25.60
CA THR A 372 -8.24 6.81 24.60
C THR A 372 -8.17 5.48 23.87
N ASP A 373 -9.19 5.16 23.08
CA ASP A 373 -9.13 4.03 22.16
C ASP A 373 -7.93 4.20 21.20
N ALA A 374 -7.32 3.09 20.81
CA ALA A 374 -6.29 3.08 19.78
C ALA A 374 -6.82 2.29 18.59
N VAL A 375 -6.61 2.82 17.40
CA VAL A 375 -6.98 2.19 16.13
C VAL A 375 -5.74 1.95 15.31
N ILE A 376 -5.53 0.69 14.96
CA ILE A 376 -4.45 0.26 14.05
C ILE A 376 -5.05 -0.44 12.85
N TYR A 377 -4.53 -0.11 11.66
CA TYR A 377 -4.85 -0.86 10.44
C TYR A 377 -3.75 -1.88 10.19
N SER A 378 -4.10 -2.99 9.59
CA SER A 378 -3.16 -4.03 9.23
C SER A 378 -3.32 -4.48 7.79
N VAL A 379 -2.20 -4.81 7.17
CA VAL A 379 -2.17 -5.46 5.86
C VAL A 379 -1.30 -6.70 5.96
N SER A 380 -1.83 -7.82 5.51
CA SER A 380 -1.16 -9.11 5.58
C SER A 380 -1.32 -9.91 4.29
N ASP A 381 -0.45 -10.89 4.10
CA ASP A 381 -0.56 -11.89 3.04
C ASP A 381 -1.42 -13.12 3.45
N ALA A 382 -2.27 -12.97 4.47
CA ALA A 382 -3.16 -14.04 4.93
C ALA A 382 -4.10 -14.54 3.83
N ALA A 383 -4.58 -13.64 2.95
CA ALA A 383 -5.38 -14.02 1.79
C ALA A 383 -4.61 -14.96 0.85
N LEU A 384 -3.35 -14.64 0.53
CA LEU A 384 -2.47 -15.51 -0.25
C LEU A 384 -2.30 -16.87 0.44
N MET A 385 -1.96 -16.86 1.74
CA MET A 385 -1.74 -18.11 2.50
C MET A 385 -2.98 -18.99 2.54
N LYS A 386 -4.18 -18.40 2.65
CA LYS A 386 -5.46 -19.12 2.55
C LYS A 386 -5.67 -19.72 1.16
N ASN A 387 -5.44 -18.92 0.12
CA ASN A 387 -5.65 -19.38 -1.27
C ASN A 387 -4.72 -20.53 -1.69
N ILE A 388 -3.52 -20.62 -1.12
CA ILE A 388 -2.58 -21.73 -1.37
C ILE A 388 -2.64 -22.85 -0.31
N GLY A 389 -3.61 -22.78 0.64
CA GLY A 389 -3.80 -23.80 1.66
C GLY A 389 -2.70 -23.83 2.74
N GLN A 390 -1.99 -22.72 2.98
CA GLN A 390 -0.88 -22.61 3.92
C GLN A 390 -1.15 -21.64 5.09
N TYR A 391 -2.40 -21.27 5.31
CA TYR A 391 -2.76 -20.41 6.43
C TYR A 391 -3.02 -21.24 7.70
N TYR A 392 -2.21 -21.00 8.72
CA TYR A 392 -2.34 -21.56 10.07
C TYR A 392 -2.20 -20.43 11.08
N ALA A 393 -3.03 -20.48 12.12
CA ALA A 393 -2.95 -19.55 13.24
C ALA A 393 -3.10 -20.26 14.58
N GLN A 394 -2.38 -19.79 15.60
CA GLN A 394 -2.43 -20.30 16.95
C GLN A 394 -2.58 -19.16 17.95
N GLY A 395 -3.42 -19.38 18.95
CA GLY A 395 -3.56 -18.55 20.13
C GLY A 395 -2.84 -19.16 21.32
N ARG A 396 -2.33 -18.32 22.23
CA ARG A 396 -1.84 -18.75 23.55
C ARG A 396 -2.53 -17.92 24.59
N SER A 397 -3.33 -18.59 25.41
CA SER A 397 -4.05 -18.01 26.55
C SER A 397 -3.11 -17.63 27.70
N LYS A 398 -3.62 -16.88 28.67
CA LYS A 398 -2.84 -16.40 29.84
C LYS A 398 -2.25 -17.53 30.72
N ASP A 399 -2.90 -18.68 30.73
CA ASP A 399 -2.43 -19.90 31.41
C ASP A 399 -1.37 -20.67 30.61
N GLY A 400 -0.99 -20.16 29.42
CA GLY A 400 0.05 -20.74 28.56
C GLY A 400 -0.45 -21.82 27.60
N LYS A 401 -1.73 -22.18 27.64
CA LYS A 401 -2.31 -23.17 26.70
C LYS A 401 -2.31 -22.66 25.27
N VAL A 402 -1.77 -23.45 24.36
CA VAL A 402 -1.77 -23.17 22.91
C VAL A 402 -2.93 -23.89 22.26
N THR A 403 -3.69 -23.17 21.44
CA THR A 403 -4.83 -23.70 20.67
C THR A 403 -4.70 -23.27 19.22
N GLU A 404 -5.15 -24.11 18.32
CA GLU A 404 -5.32 -23.71 16.92
C GLU A 404 -6.52 -22.78 16.81
N LEU A 405 -6.34 -21.70 16.01
CA LEU A 405 -7.41 -20.77 15.69
C LEU A 405 -7.94 -21.14 14.32
N VAL A 406 -9.22 -21.51 14.26
CA VAL A 406 -9.93 -21.78 13.02
C VAL A 406 -10.51 -20.46 12.51
N HIS A 407 -10.24 -20.11 11.27
CA HIS A 407 -10.74 -18.91 10.61
C HIS A 407 -11.49 -19.25 9.32
#